data_8ef85ef5d87217c7b141da5671fa28f2
#
_entry.id   8ef85ef5d87217c7b141da5671fa28f2
#
_cell.length_a   1.000
_cell.length_b   1.000
_cell.length_c   1.000
_cell.angle_alpha   90.00
_cell.angle_beta   90.00
_cell.angle_gamma   90.00
#
_symmetry.space_group_name_H-M   'P 1'
#
loop_
_entity.id
_entity.type
_entity.pdbx_description
1 polymer ?
#
loop_
_entity_poly.entity_id
_entity_poly.type
_entity_poly.pdbx_seq_one_letter_code
_entity_poly.pdbx_strand_id
1 'polypeptide(L)'
;MNTQRTLKLSLLALPLWALISCGGGEPSSEVPAPVVPAAPSQGRWTGQAATAGYVALVEPPSASDSTRTTMWVLSADASQLAKLSTQANSSVSGRVLGRVYTLGGDTVAQTIDAASYTVQPSSGLPAQIALQPLGGGIWNFSQTDGFAATGSTQIAQGQWLADLGDVQLSWQVQAQTITGSSSSGCTYSGTLRVVADTALHRVNVTETCAGSAVELSGVATLSAQGQRLSVAGTSADDSLAAVFLFVRQP
;
A
#
# COMPACT_ATOMS: atom_id res chain seq x y z
N MET A 1 -35.06 53.23 6.34
CA MET A 1 -35.46 53.32 7.74
C MET A 1 -34.35 52.73 8.59
N ASN A 2 -33.71 53.64 9.32
CA ASN A 2 -32.60 53.37 10.24
C ASN A 2 -33.11 52.66 11.51
N THR A 3 -32.32 51.74 12.02
CA THR A 3 -32.29 51.51 13.48
C THR A 3 -30.90 50.96 13.87
N GLN A 4 -30.05 51.88 14.28
CA GLN A 4 -28.82 51.61 15.05
C GLN A 4 -29.24 51.19 16.46
N ARG A 5 -28.69 50.12 16.99
CA ARG A 5 -28.69 49.78 18.41
C ARG A 5 -27.25 49.81 18.94
N THR A 6 -27.00 50.89 19.67
CA THR A 6 -25.84 51.07 20.53
C THR A 6 -25.94 50.17 21.76
N LEU A 7 -24.92 49.35 22.03
CA LEU A 7 -24.74 48.62 23.28
C LEU A 7 -23.65 49.29 24.11
N LYS A 8 -24.04 49.64 25.33
CA LYS A 8 -23.22 50.32 26.32
C LYS A 8 -22.17 49.39 26.94
N LEU A 9 -20.95 49.89 27.00
CA LEU A 9 -19.85 49.35 27.78
C LEU A 9 -20.09 49.64 29.25
N SER A 10 -20.11 48.65 30.13
CA SER A 10 -19.98 48.80 31.56
C SER A 10 -18.63 48.32 32.02
N LEU A 11 -17.78 49.26 32.41
CA LEU A 11 -16.55 49.01 33.14
C LEU A 11 -16.91 48.56 34.59
N LEU A 12 -16.45 47.39 34.97
CA LEU A 12 -16.38 46.97 36.38
C LEU A 12 -14.92 46.78 36.73
N ALA A 13 -14.42 47.69 37.55
CA ALA A 13 -13.12 47.61 38.17
C ALA A 13 -13.17 46.66 39.38
N LEU A 14 -12.28 45.72 39.43
CA LEU A 14 -12.06 44.84 40.58
C LEU A 14 -10.57 44.85 41.01
N PRO A 15 -10.27 44.78 42.29
CA PRO A 15 -8.97 45.16 42.85
C PRO A 15 -7.92 44.06 42.73
N LEU A 16 -6.67 44.49 42.54
CA LEU A 16 -5.47 43.67 42.65
C LEU A 16 -5.33 43.07 44.07
N TRP A 17 -5.32 41.79 44.16
CA TRP A 17 -4.70 41.08 45.28
C TRP A 17 -3.44 40.36 44.77
N ALA A 18 -2.30 40.95 45.09
CA ALA A 18 -1.01 40.29 44.91
C ALA A 18 -0.80 39.21 45.95
N LEU A 19 -0.89 37.97 45.55
CA LEU A 19 -0.34 36.83 46.29
C LEU A 19 0.96 36.38 45.62
N ILE A 20 2.07 36.79 46.18
CA ILE A 20 3.40 36.25 45.91
C ILE A 20 3.42 34.87 46.54
N SER A 21 3.11 33.83 45.77
CA SER A 21 3.41 32.45 46.14
C SER A 21 4.75 32.07 45.52
N CYS A 22 5.78 32.12 46.35
CA CYS A 22 7.08 31.52 46.08
C CYS A 22 6.94 30.00 46.18
N GLY A 23 6.47 29.35 45.13
CA GLY A 23 6.46 27.89 44.95
C GLY A 23 7.56 27.54 43.97
N GLY A 24 8.69 27.01 44.49
CA GLY A 24 9.72 26.36 43.69
C GLY A 24 9.11 25.14 42.99
N GLY A 25 8.63 25.33 41.78
CA GLY A 25 8.30 24.25 40.85
C GLY A 25 9.60 23.73 40.29
N GLU A 26 9.99 22.53 40.69
CA GLU A 26 10.99 21.76 39.98
C GLU A 26 10.52 21.68 38.52
N PRO A 27 11.42 21.90 37.53
CA PRO A 27 11.07 21.68 36.15
C PRO A 27 10.68 20.21 36.00
N SER A 28 9.39 19.97 35.79
CA SER A 28 8.87 18.66 35.43
C SER A 28 9.60 18.29 34.15
N SER A 29 10.60 17.43 34.23
CA SER A 29 11.19 16.80 33.05
C SER A 29 10.08 15.92 32.48
N GLU A 30 9.30 16.49 31.59
CA GLU A 30 8.38 15.71 30.77
C GLU A 30 9.24 14.71 30.02
N VAL A 31 9.22 13.47 30.48
CA VAL A 31 9.84 12.35 29.78
C VAL A 31 9.12 12.30 28.44
N PRO A 32 9.82 12.50 27.30
CA PRO A 32 9.17 12.42 26.00
C PRO A 32 8.40 11.11 25.88
N ALA A 33 7.14 11.18 25.47
CA ALA A 33 6.35 9.99 25.23
C ALA A 33 7.13 9.04 24.30
N PRO A 34 7.17 7.74 24.59
CA PRO A 34 7.90 6.79 23.77
C PRO A 34 7.38 6.88 22.32
N VAL A 35 8.29 7.12 21.38
CA VAL A 35 7.96 7.13 19.96
C VAL A 35 7.55 5.73 19.56
N VAL A 36 6.27 5.55 19.21
CA VAL A 36 5.75 4.27 18.78
C VAL A 36 6.26 4.02 17.35
N PRO A 37 6.95 2.90 17.11
CA PRO A 37 7.33 2.52 15.76
C PRO A 37 6.08 2.38 14.86
N ALA A 38 6.15 2.88 13.65
CA ALA A 38 5.06 2.80 12.69
C ALA A 38 5.53 2.14 11.38
N ALA A 39 4.74 1.19 10.90
CA ALA A 39 4.92 0.63 9.56
C ALA A 39 4.71 1.72 8.49
N PRO A 40 5.20 1.53 7.25
CA PRO A 40 4.86 2.41 6.14
C PRO A 40 3.35 2.57 5.99
N SER A 41 2.90 3.77 5.63
CA SER A 41 1.48 4.05 5.44
C SER A 41 0.89 3.12 4.37
N GLN A 42 -0.27 2.54 4.68
CA GLN A 42 -1.01 1.69 3.76
C GLN A 42 -1.41 2.45 2.49
N GLY A 43 -1.59 1.72 1.39
CA GLY A 43 -2.07 2.26 0.13
C GLY A 43 -1.13 2.02 -1.04
N ARG A 44 -1.31 2.83 -2.07
CA ARG A 44 -0.55 2.75 -3.31
C ARG A 44 0.53 3.82 -3.37
N TRP A 45 1.71 3.40 -3.81
CA TRP A 45 2.88 4.24 -3.99
C TRP A 45 3.42 4.06 -5.40
N THR A 46 3.95 5.10 -6.00
CA THR A 46 4.61 5.03 -7.29
C THR A 46 6.05 5.48 -7.16
N GLY A 47 6.94 4.86 -7.88
CA GLY A 47 8.36 5.15 -7.77
C GLY A 47 9.16 4.66 -8.95
N GLN A 48 10.46 4.86 -8.84
CA GLN A 48 11.45 4.44 -9.82
C GLN A 48 12.64 3.81 -9.11
N ALA A 49 13.20 2.78 -9.75
CA ALA A 49 14.51 2.25 -9.45
C ALA A 49 15.32 2.25 -10.75
N ALA A 50 16.43 2.96 -10.76
CA ALA A 50 17.20 3.24 -11.98
C ALA A 50 16.30 3.88 -13.06
N THR A 51 15.99 3.15 -14.14
CA THR A 51 15.14 3.63 -15.26
C THR A 51 13.75 3.00 -15.30
N ALA A 52 13.49 1.99 -14.45
CA ALA A 52 12.21 1.28 -14.44
C ALA A 52 11.20 1.94 -13.48
N GLY A 53 9.95 2.06 -13.92
CA GLY A 53 8.84 2.46 -13.07
C GLY A 53 8.35 1.29 -12.23
N TYR A 54 7.98 1.58 -10.98
CA TYR A 54 7.42 0.60 -10.04
C TYR A 54 6.16 1.14 -9.36
N VAL A 55 5.30 0.21 -8.98
CA VAL A 55 4.17 0.47 -8.09
C VAL A 55 4.39 -0.34 -6.82
N ALA A 56 4.31 0.30 -5.66
CA ALA A 56 4.29 -0.39 -4.39
C ALA A 56 2.87 -0.34 -3.78
N LEU A 57 2.42 -1.49 -3.29
CA LEU A 57 1.14 -1.68 -2.64
C LEU A 57 1.40 -2.10 -1.20
N VAL A 58 1.11 -1.22 -0.26
CA VAL A 58 1.33 -1.45 1.18
C VAL A 58 0.02 -1.85 1.82
N GLU A 59 -0.04 -3.07 2.34
CA GLU A 59 -1.20 -3.57 3.06
C GLU A 59 -1.37 -2.86 4.42
N PRO A 60 -2.59 -2.82 4.97
CA PRO A 60 -2.78 -2.42 6.37
C PRO A 60 -1.92 -3.29 7.30
N PRO A 61 -1.38 -2.72 8.37
CA PRO A 61 -0.71 -3.49 9.41
C PRO A 61 -1.62 -4.59 9.96
N SER A 62 -1.02 -5.66 10.44
CA SER A 62 -1.78 -6.70 11.14
C SER A 62 -2.44 -6.14 12.39
N ALA A 63 -3.67 -6.57 12.69
CA ALA A 63 -4.35 -6.19 13.92
C ALA A 63 -3.59 -6.63 15.20
N SER A 64 -2.76 -7.66 15.11
CA SER A 64 -1.94 -8.17 16.21
C SER A 64 -0.56 -7.50 16.31
N ASP A 65 -0.09 -6.83 15.25
CA ASP A 65 1.23 -6.19 15.22
C ASP A 65 1.21 -5.00 14.26
N SER A 66 0.99 -3.81 14.81
CA SER A 66 0.97 -2.55 14.06
C SER A 66 2.34 -2.13 13.51
N THR A 67 3.42 -2.79 13.91
CA THR A 67 4.77 -2.49 13.43
C THR A 67 5.14 -3.25 12.16
N ARG A 68 4.30 -4.22 11.75
CA ARG A 68 4.54 -5.05 10.57
C ARG A 68 3.48 -4.86 9.51
N THR A 69 3.92 -4.79 8.26
CA THR A 69 3.03 -4.85 7.11
C THR A 69 3.69 -5.57 5.93
N THR A 70 2.88 -5.96 4.98
CA THR A 70 3.34 -6.50 3.70
C THR A 70 3.36 -5.39 2.66
N MET A 71 4.44 -5.29 1.93
CA MET A 71 4.60 -4.41 0.78
C MET A 71 4.86 -5.26 -0.47
N TRP A 72 4.06 -5.03 -1.50
CA TRP A 72 4.20 -5.64 -2.80
C TRP A 72 4.74 -4.60 -3.77
N VAL A 73 5.84 -4.88 -4.43
CA VAL A 73 6.45 -3.96 -5.41
C VAL A 73 6.44 -4.62 -6.78
N LEU A 74 5.75 -3.99 -7.72
CA LEU A 74 5.56 -4.47 -9.08
C LEU A 74 6.28 -3.54 -10.04
N SER A 75 7.05 -4.10 -10.98
CA SER A 75 7.53 -3.31 -12.13
C SER A 75 6.39 -2.98 -13.10
N ALA A 76 6.50 -1.86 -13.78
CA ALA A 76 5.47 -1.38 -14.72
C ALA A 76 5.27 -2.30 -15.93
N ASP A 77 6.27 -3.10 -16.26
CA ASP A 77 6.29 -4.08 -17.36
C ASP A 77 5.93 -5.51 -16.90
N ALA A 78 5.57 -5.69 -15.63
CA ALA A 78 5.31 -7.00 -15.02
C ALA A 78 6.50 -7.98 -15.05
N SER A 79 7.73 -7.52 -15.28
CA SER A 79 8.92 -8.38 -15.31
C SER A 79 9.46 -8.73 -13.92
N GLN A 80 9.06 -7.96 -12.89
CA GLN A 80 9.52 -8.15 -11.52
C GLN A 80 8.39 -7.99 -10.51
N LEU A 81 8.45 -8.79 -9.46
CA LEU A 81 7.63 -8.67 -8.26
C LEU A 81 8.51 -8.79 -7.03
N ALA A 82 8.32 -7.90 -6.05
CA ALA A 82 8.85 -8.12 -4.71
C ALA A 82 7.69 -8.25 -3.72
N LYS A 83 7.74 -9.28 -2.87
CA LYS A 83 6.89 -9.46 -1.70
C LYS A 83 7.75 -9.26 -0.46
N LEU A 84 7.52 -8.16 0.24
CA LEU A 84 8.37 -7.67 1.32
C LEU A 84 7.55 -7.60 2.62
N SER A 85 8.09 -8.16 3.69
CA SER A 85 7.62 -7.91 5.06
C SER A 85 8.43 -6.77 5.65
N THR A 86 7.77 -5.68 6.01
CA THR A 86 8.41 -4.56 6.69
C THR A 86 8.18 -4.67 8.19
N GLN A 87 9.18 -4.32 8.97
CA GLN A 87 9.10 -4.21 10.42
C GLN A 87 9.67 -2.87 10.88
N ALA A 88 8.85 -2.05 11.48
CA ALA A 88 9.25 -0.74 11.97
C ALA A 88 10.18 -0.85 13.18
N ASN A 89 11.28 -0.11 13.15
CA ASN A 89 12.22 0.07 14.27
C ASN A 89 12.04 1.44 14.92
N SER A 90 11.50 2.40 14.17
CA SER A 90 11.20 3.76 14.61
C SER A 90 10.01 4.29 13.82
N SER A 91 9.59 5.53 14.11
CA SER A 91 8.53 6.20 13.34
C SER A 91 8.89 6.48 11.87
N VAL A 92 10.16 6.42 11.50
CA VAL A 92 10.66 6.79 10.18
C VAL A 92 11.54 5.73 9.51
N SER A 93 11.77 4.60 10.13
CA SER A 93 12.65 3.56 9.56
C SER A 93 12.32 2.16 10.07
N GLY A 94 12.76 1.15 9.32
CA GLY A 94 12.60 -0.24 9.71
C GLY A 94 13.40 -1.19 8.83
N ARG A 95 13.23 -2.47 9.12
CA ARG A 95 13.82 -3.58 8.36
C ARG A 95 12.85 -4.08 7.31
N VAL A 96 13.43 -4.66 6.27
CA VAL A 96 12.69 -5.30 5.18
C VAL A 96 13.24 -6.70 4.96
N LEU A 97 12.35 -7.66 4.93
CA LEU A 97 12.63 -9.07 4.63
C LEU A 97 11.69 -9.52 3.51
N GLY A 98 12.09 -10.47 2.69
CA GLY A 98 11.16 -11.02 1.70
C GLY A 98 11.82 -11.63 0.50
N ARG A 99 11.13 -11.60 -0.63
CA ARG A 99 11.61 -12.16 -1.89
C ARG A 99 11.38 -11.21 -3.04
N VAL A 100 12.32 -11.21 -3.99
CA VAL A 100 12.19 -10.57 -5.30
C VAL A 100 12.16 -11.68 -6.35
N TYR A 101 11.17 -11.61 -7.21
CA TYR A 101 10.96 -12.55 -8.30
C TYR A 101 11.25 -11.86 -9.62
N THR A 102 12.01 -12.52 -10.49
CA THR A 102 12.08 -12.17 -11.91
C THR A 102 11.08 -13.05 -12.64
N LEU A 103 10.20 -12.41 -13.41
CA LEU A 103 9.09 -13.04 -14.13
C LEU A 103 9.40 -13.05 -15.63
N GLY A 104 8.73 -13.89 -16.40
CA GLY A 104 8.94 -13.96 -17.86
C GLY A 104 9.92 -15.06 -18.29
N GLY A 105 9.67 -16.27 -17.83
CA GLY A 105 10.46 -17.49 -18.04
C GLY A 105 10.35 -18.36 -16.80
N ASP A 106 11.40 -19.07 -16.47
CA ASP A 106 11.48 -19.71 -15.16
C ASP A 106 11.51 -18.63 -14.09
N THR A 107 10.55 -18.68 -13.18
CA THR A 107 10.47 -17.71 -12.08
C THR A 107 11.68 -17.89 -11.16
N VAL A 108 12.53 -16.88 -11.10
CA VAL A 108 13.70 -16.88 -10.21
C VAL A 108 13.39 -16.01 -9.00
N ALA A 109 13.49 -16.62 -7.80
CA ALA A 109 13.28 -15.92 -6.53
C ALA A 109 14.63 -15.63 -5.85
N GLN A 110 14.84 -14.38 -5.48
CA GLN A 110 15.97 -13.95 -4.65
C GLN A 110 15.46 -13.58 -3.26
N THR A 111 16.03 -14.17 -2.21
CA THR A 111 15.69 -13.82 -0.82
C THR A 111 16.36 -12.50 -0.43
N ILE A 112 15.60 -11.66 0.26
CA ILE A 112 16.06 -10.42 0.91
C ILE A 112 15.96 -10.62 2.42
N ASP A 113 17.08 -10.60 3.13
CA ASP A 113 17.16 -10.83 4.57
C ASP A 113 17.84 -9.69 5.35
N ALA A 114 18.31 -8.65 4.66
CA ALA A 114 18.99 -7.53 5.29
C ALA A 114 18.77 -6.16 4.61
N ALA A 115 17.58 -5.91 4.06
CA ALA A 115 17.24 -4.59 3.54
C ALA A 115 16.64 -3.68 4.61
N SER A 116 16.58 -2.38 4.34
CA SER A 116 15.98 -1.37 5.21
C SER A 116 15.09 -0.42 4.42
N TYR A 117 14.17 0.24 5.13
CA TYR A 117 13.41 1.34 4.58
C TYR A 117 13.51 2.58 5.47
N THR A 118 13.33 3.73 4.84
CA THR A 118 13.11 4.99 5.54
C THR A 118 11.85 5.65 4.99
N VAL A 119 11.07 6.27 5.87
CA VAL A 119 9.89 7.05 5.51
C VAL A 119 10.19 8.51 5.81
N GLN A 120 9.99 9.37 4.83
CA GLN A 120 9.99 10.81 5.05
C GLN A 120 8.53 11.26 5.21
N PRO A 121 8.11 11.67 6.41
CA PRO A 121 6.78 12.20 6.62
C PRO A 121 6.65 13.53 5.88
N SER A 122 5.53 13.75 5.24
CA SER A 122 5.29 14.97 4.47
C SER A 122 4.92 16.14 5.38
N SER A 123 5.69 17.20 5.29
CA SER A 123 5.22 18.52 5.67
C SER A 123 4.69 19.24 4.42
N GLY A 124 3.47 18.87 3.97
CA GLY A 124 2.84 19.46 2.78
C GLY A 124 3.26 18.87 1.43
N LEU A 125 4.12 17.86 1.39
CA LEU A 125 4.51 17.09 0.20
C LEU A 125 4.03 15.64 0.35
N PRO A 126 3.87 14.87 -0.75
CA PRO A 126 3.57 13.44 -0.66
C PRO A 126 4.59 12.72 0.20
N ALA A 127 4.13 11.81 1.06
CA ALA A 127 5.04 10.98 1.85
C ALA A 127 5.95 10.16 0.91
N GLN A 128 7.20 9.95 1.30
CA GLN A 128 8.18 9.22 0.52
C GLN A 128 8.70 8.01 1.29
N ILE A 129 8.91 6.90 0.58
CA ILE A 129 9.58 5.70 1.08
C ILE A 129 10.82 5.46 0.24
N ALA A 130 11.97 5.32 0.89
CA ALA A 130 13.18 4.82 0.27
C ALA A 130 13.44 3.39 0.75
N LEU A 131 13.51 2.45 -0.18
CA LEU A 131 13.92 1.07 0.07
C LEU A 131 15.36 0.90 -0.39
N GLN A 132 16.19 0.31 0.47
CA GLN A 132 17.53 -0.12 0.11
C GLN A 132 17.53 -1.63 -0.10
N PRO A 133 17.33 -2.12 -1.32
CA PRO A 133 17.45 -3.53 -1.61
C PRO A 133 18.91 -3.94 -1.62
N LEU A 134 19.15 -5.22 -1.39
CA LEU A 134 20.44 -5.81 -1.59
C LEU A 134 20.76 -5.82 -3.09
N GLY A 135 21.88 -5.24 -3.46
CA GLY A 135 22.50 -5.45 -4.78
C GLY A 135 22.11 -4.53 -5.92
N GLY A 136 21.41 -3.40 -5.71
CA GLY A 136 21.08 -2.60 -6.90
C GLY A 136 20.37 -1.27 -6.71
N GLY A 137 20.90 -0.38 -5.93
CA GLY A 137 20.40 0.99 -5.85
C GLY A 137 19.22 1.18 -4.88
N ILE A 138 18.83 2.42 -4.71
CA ILE A 138 17.71 2.80 -3.82
C ILE A 138 16.43 2.86 -4.64
N TRP A 139 15.38 2.20 -4.17
CA TRP A 139 14.03 2.34 -4.72
C TRP A 139 13.29 3.44 -3.97
N ASN A 140 12.98 4.51 -4.66
CA ASN A 140 12.26 5.65 -4.08
C ASN A 140 10.81 5.64 -4.54
N PHE A 141 9.89 5.73 -3.59
CA PHE A 141 8.46 5.77 -3.83
C PHE A 141 7.86 7.03 -3.21
N SER A 142 6.90 7.60 -3.91
CA SER A 142 6.04 8.67 -3.40
C SER A 142 4.61 8.16 -3.30
N GLN A 143 3.90 8.55 -2.25
CA GLN A 143 2.50 8.20 -2.10
C GLN A 143 1.71 8.86 -3.23
N THR A 144 0.86 8.08 -3.89
CA THR A 144 0.05 8.58 -5.00
C THR A 144 -1.19 9.27 -4.45
N ASP A 145 -1.34 10.57 -4.73
CA ASP A 145 -2.52 11.33 -4.37
C ASP A 145 -3.80 10.70 -4.94
N GLY A 146 -4.88 10.71 -4.14
CA GLY A 146 -6.15 10.10 -4.49
C GLY A 146 -6.25 8.59 -4.22
N PHE A 147 -5.14 7.94 -3.83
CA PHE A 147 -5.12 6.55 -3.36
C PHE A 147 -4.85 6.45 -1.85
N ALA A 148 -4.70 7.58 -1.16
CA ALA A 148 -4.72 7.61 0.29
C ALA A 148 -6.14 7.28 0.77
N ALA A 149 -6.27 6.26 1.56
CA ALA A 149 -7.28 5.92 2.58
C ALA A 149 -8.77 6.31 2.38
N THR A 150 -9.14 7.07 1.38
CA THR A 150 -10.54 7.33 1.08
C THR A 150 -11.08 6.16 0.29
N GLY A 151 -11.60 5.18 1.03
CA GLY A 151 -12.16 3.95 0.53
C GLY A 151 -12.78 4.08 -0.84
N SER A 152 -11.98 3.84 -1.87
CA SER A 152 -12.51 3.59 -3.19
C SER A 152 -13.27 2.27 -3.09
N THR A 153 -14.56 2.37 -2.82
CA THR A 153 -15.52 1.27 -2.95
C THR A 153 -15.69 0.88 -4.43
N GLN A 154 -14.77 1.28 -5.30
CA GLN A 154 -14.75 0.84 -6.68
C GLN A 154 -14.46 -0.65 -6.69
N ILE A 155 -15.52 -1.40 -6.67
CA ILE A 155 -15.49 -2.83 -6.94
C ILE A 155 -14.95 -2.98 -8.36
N ALA A 156 -13.91 -3.77 -8.54
CA ALA A 156 -13.30 -4.05 -9.85
C ALA A 156 -14.21 -4.95 -10.72
N GLN A 157 -15.52 -4.67 -10.73
CA GLN A 157 -16.49 -5.43 -11.52
C GLN A 157 -16.29 -5.20 -13.01
N GLY A 158 -16.52 -6.23 -13.80
CA GLY A 158 -16.48 -6.16 -15.27
C GLY A 158 -15.56 -7.19 -15.88
N GLN A 159 -15.37 -7.06 -17.18
CA GLN A 159 -14.44 -7.90 -17.94
C GLN A 159 -13.06 -7.26 -18.01
N TRP A 160 -12.05 -8.10 -17.85
CA TRP A 160 -10.65 -7.70 -17.79
C TRP A 160 -9.83 -8.57 -18.72
N LEU A 161 -8.99 -7.96 -19.54
CA LEU A 161 -8.09 -8.65 -20.45
C LEU A 161 -6.64 -8.29 -20.14
N ALA A 162 -5.78 -9.29 -19.96
CA ALA A 162 -4.33 -9.13 -19.92
C ALA A 162 -3.70 -9.83 -21.11
N ASP A 163 -2.73 -9.15 -21.71
CA ASP A 163 -1.89 -9.68 -22.79
C ASP A 163 -0.52 -9.99 -22.18
N LEU A 164 -0.16 -11.25 -22.19
CA LEU A 164 1.12 -11.76 -21.68
C LEU A 164 2.06 -12.20 -22.82
N GLY A 165 1.90 -11.59 -23.99
CA GLY A 165 2.60 -11.94 -25.22
C GLY A 165 1.89 -13.07 -25.96
N ASP A 166 2.36 -14.30 -25.78
CA ASP A 166 1.76 -15.46 -26.47
C ASP A 166 0.45 -15.96 -25.84
N VAL A 167 0.11 -15.47 -24.64
CA VAL A 167 -1.07 -15.88 -23.88
C VAL A 167 -1.95 -14.67 -23.56
N GLN A 168 -3.20 -14.74 -23.95
CA GLN A 168 -4.24 -13.81 -23.52
C GLN A 168 -5.01 -14.40 -22.35
N LEU A 169 -5.20 -13.59 -21.32
CA LEU A 169 -5.90 -13.94 -20.10
C LEU A 169 -7.14 -13.05 -19.94
N SER A 170 -8.30 -13.66 -19.81
CA SER A 170 -9.58 -12.97 -19.61
C SER A 170 -10.15 -13.32 -18.24
N TRP A 171 -10.46 -12.28 -17.44
CA TRP A 171 -11.19 -12.43 -16.18
C TRP A 171 -12.53 -11.71 -16.25
N GLN A 172 -13.55 -12.34 -15.65
CA GLN A 172 -14.82 -11.71 -15.29
C GLN A 172 -14.83 -11.55 -13.76
N VAL A 173 -14.97 -10.31 -13.29
CA VAL A 173 -15.17 -10.02 -11.87
C VAL A 173 -16.61 -9.62 -11.62
N GLN A 174 -17.33 -10.39 -10.82
CA GLN A 174 -18.71 -10.14 -10.44
C GLN A 174 -18.91 -10.39 -8.95
N ALA A 175 -19.47 -9.41 -8.24
CA ALA A 175 -19.72 -9.50 -6.79
C ALA A 175 -18.52 -10.06 -5.99
N GLN A 176 -17.31 -9.60 -6.30
CA GLN A 176 -16.03 -10.03 -5.69
C GLN A 176 -15.57 -11.45 -6.08
N THR A 177 -16.28 -12.14 -6.95
CA THR A 177 -15.87 -13.44 -7.48
C THR A 177 -15.13 -13.24 -8.80
N ILE A 178 -14.02 -13.94 -8.97
CA ILE A 178 -13.24 -14.02 -10.19
C ILE A 178 -13.59 -15.34 -10.88
N THR A 179 -13.88 -15.25 -12.18
CA THR A 179 -13.87 -16.39 -13.12
C THR A 179 -13.09 -16.00 -14.34
N GLY A 180 -12.43 -16.93 -15.00
CA GLY A 180 -11.65 -16.57 -16.17
C GLY A 180 -11.05 -17.76 -16.91
N SER A 181 -10.40 -17.43 -18.02
CA SER A 181 -9.68 -18.39 -18.84
C SER A 181 -8.50 -17.74 -19.55
N SER A 182 -7.57 -18.55 -20.01
CA SER A 182 -6.49 -18.11 -20.90
C SER A 182 -6.58 -18.79 -22.26
N SER A 183 -5.93 -18.18 -23.26
CA SER A 183 -5.79 -18.77 -24.60
C SER A 183 -4.97 -20.06 -24.61
N SER A 184 -4.17 -20.32 -23.54
CA SER A 184 -3.44 -21.57 -23.33
C SER A 184 -4.29 -22.71 -22.75
N GLY A 185 -5.59 -22.46 -22.48
CA GLY A 185 -6.52 -23.47 -21.96
C GLY A 185 -6.58 -23.58 -20.46
N CYS A 186 -5.93 -22.71 -19.72
CA CYS A 186 -6.08 -22.62 -18.26
C CYS A 186 -7.39 -21.94 -17.87
N THR A 187 -7.93 -22.29 -16.71
CA THR A 187 -9.10 -21.66 -16.10
C THR A 187 -8.72 -21.00 -14.79
N TYR A 188 -9.45 -19.94 -14.43
CA TYR A 188 -9.22 -19.15 -13.22
C TYR A 188 -10.51 -19.07 -12.40
N SER A 189 -10.38 -19.24 -11.10
CA SER A 189 -11.47 -19.01 -10.16
C SER A 189 -10.93 -18.39 -8.88
N GLY A 190 -11.71 -17.51 -8.23
CA GLY A 190 -11.19 -16.90 -7.01
C GLY A 190 -12.03 -15.75 -6.49
N THR A 191 -11.40 -14.92 -5.67
CA THR A 191 -12.04 -13.75 -5.06
C THR A 191 -11.16 -12.51 -5.15
N LEU A 192 -11.81 -11.35 -5.28
CA LEU A 192 -11.22 -10.03 -5.23
C LEU A 192 -11.98 -9.18 -4.21
N ARG A 193 -11.42 -9.00 -3.02
CA ARG A 193 -12.11 -8.34 -1.89
C ARG A 193 -11.49 -6.98 -1.60
N VAL A 194 -12.33 -5.96 -1.44
CA VAL A 194 -11.88 -4.62 -1.02
C VAL A 194 -11.23 -4.70 0.35
N VAL A 195 -10.07 -4.05 0.50
CA VAL A 195 -9.47 -3.78 1.80
C VAL A 195 -9.99 -2.41 2.26
N ALA A 196 -10.73 -2.39 3.38
CA ALA A 196 -11.35 -1.18 3.89
C ALA A 196 -10.33 -0.03 4.04
N ASP A 197 -10.78 1.18 3.72
CA ASP A 197 -10.00 2.42 3.84
C ASP A 197 -8.69 2.44 3.03
N THR A 198 -8.62 1.64 1.97
CA THR A 198 -7.47 1.62 1.05
C THR A 198 -7.91 1.53 -0.41
N ALA A 199 -6.98 1.78 -1.33
CA ALA A 199 -7.15 1.52 -2.76
C ALA A 199 -6.81 0.07 -3.15
N LEU A 200 -6.69 -0.82 -2.15
CA LEU A 200 -6.24 -2.19 -2.35
C LEU A 200 -7.41 -3.16 -2.33
N HIS A 201 -7.20 -4.26 -3.00
CA HIS A 201 -8.02 -5.46 -2.93
C HIS A 201 -7.15 -6.63 -2.53
N ARG A 202 -7.63 -7.51 -1.69
CA ARG A 202 -7.04 -8.83 -1.52
C ARG A 202 -7.52 -9.74 -2.62
N VAL A 203 -6.60 -10.46 -3.22
CA VAL A 203 -6.87 -11.44 -4.27
C VAL A 203 -6.47 -12.82 -3.79
N ASN A 204 -7.36 -13.79 -4.03
CA ASN A 204 -7.05 -15.20 -3.97
C ASN A 204 -7.56 -15.80 -5.26
N VAL A 205 -6.69 -16.43 -6.03
CA VAL A 205 -7.05 -17.02 -7.32
C VAL A 205 -6.41 -18.38 -7.46
N THR A 206 -7.19 -19.33 -7.96
CA THR A 206 -6.72 -20.64 -8.37
C THR A 206 -6.66 -20.68 -9.88
N GLU A 207 -5.48 -20.90 -10.41
CA GLU A 207 -5.25 -21.25 -11.81
C GLU A 207 -5.26 -22.76 -11.96
N THR A 208 -5.99 -23.28 -12.92
CA THR A 208 -6.04 -24.70 -13.23
C THR A 208 -5.67 -24.91 -14.70
N CYS A 209 -4.52 -25.56 -14.92
CA CYS A 209 -3.97 -25.86 -16.25
C CYS A 209 -3.75 -27.38 -16.37
N ALA A 210 -4.30 -27.99 -17.41
CA ALA A 210 -4.11 -29.43 -17.69
C ALA A 210 -4.32 -30.36 -16.47
N GLY A 211 -5.25 -29.99 -15.57
CA GLY A 211 -5.57 -30.75 -14.36
C GLY A 211 -4.71 -30.44 -13.14
N SER A 212 -3.69 -29.61 -13.27
CA SER A 212 -2.89 -29.11 -12.13
C SER A 212 -3.42 -27.75 -11.67
N ALA A 213 -3.56 -27.58 -10.36
CA ALA A 213 -4.03 -26.34 -9.76
C ALA A 213 -2.91 -25.63 -8.99
N VAL A 214 -2.82 -24.32 -9.15
CA VAL A 214 -1.93 -23.43 -8.42
C VAL A 214 -2.77 -22.36 -7.75
N GLU A 215 -2.63 -22.21 -6.44
CA GLU A 215 -3.28 -21.15 -5.68
C GLU A 215 -2.31 -19.98 -5.49
N LEU A 216 -2.76 -18.77 -5.84
CA LEU A 216 -2.04 -17.52 -5.65
C LEU A 216 -2.84 -16.62 -4.72
N SER A 217 -2.17 -16.06 -3.74
CA SER A 217 -2.72 -15.08 -2.80
C SER A 217 -1.92 -13.78 -2.88
N GLY A 218 -2.61 -12.65 -2.82
CA GLY A 218 -1.92 -11.37 -2.92
C GLY A 218 -2.83 -10.16 -2.92
N VAL A 219 -2.43 -9.17 -3.68
CA VAL A 219 -3.09 -7.86 -3.73
C VAL A 219 -3.38 -7.42 -5.16
N ALA A 220 -4.37 -6.55 -5.29
CA ALA A 220 -4.64 -5.86 -6.52
C ALA A 220 -4.97 -4.39 -6.27
N THR A 221 -4.81 -3.56 -7.29
CA THR A 221 -5.20 -2.15 -7.28
C THR A 221 -5.73 -1.72 -8.63
N LEU A 222 -6.69 -0.81 -8.60
CA LEU A 222 -7.21 -0.17 -9.80
C LEU A 222 -6.42 1.12 -10.11
N SER A 223 -6.30 1.47 -11.38
CA SER A 223 -5.89 2.83 -11.76
C SER A 223 -6.94 3.85 -11.32
N ALA A 224 -6.57 5.13 -11.21
CA ALA A 224 -7.47 6.22 -10.83
C ALA A 224 -8.73 6.29 -11.72
N GLN A 225 -8.59 5.95 -12.99
CA GLN A 225 -9.69 5.94 -13.96
C GLN A 225 -10.48 4.62 -13.96
N GLY A 226 -10.09 3.62 -13.16
CA GLY A 226 -10.71 2.30 -13.11
C GLY A 226 -10.56 1.47 -14.39
N GLN A 227 -9.64 1.85 -15.30
CA GLN A 227 -9.44 1.19 -16.59
C GLN A 227 -8.35 0.12 -16.56
N ARG A 228 -7.51 0.11 -15.54
CA ARG A 228 -6.44 -0.87 -15.38
C ARG A 228 -6.53 -1.50 -14.00
N LEU A 229 -6.36 -2.81 -13.95
CA LEU A 229 -6.28 -3.60 -12.72
C LEU A 229 -4.91 -4.29 -12.69
N SER A 230 -4.08 -3.92 -11.72
CA SER A 230 -2.80 -4.57 -11.47
C SER A 230 -2.98 -5.58 -10.35
N VAL A 231 -2.56 -6.80 -10.58
CA VAL A 231 -2.68 -7.92 -9.63
C VAL A 231 -1.30 -8.50 -9.39
N ALA A 232 -0.95 -8.74 -8.15
CA ALA A 232 0.26 -9.44 -7.74
C ALA A 232 -0.09 -10.54 -6.74
N GLY A 233 0.49 -11.70 -6.89
CA GLY A 233 0.27 -12.81 -5.97
C GLY A 233 1.42 -13.80 -5.95
N THR A 234 1.50 -14.57 -4.85
CA THR A 234 2.45 -15.67 -4.70
C THR A 234 1.72 -16.92 -4.23
N SER A 235 2.32 -18.09 -4.47
CA SER A 235 1.91 -19.34 -3.81
C SER A 235 2.12 -19.25 -2.29
N ALA A 236 1.48 -20.14 -1.55
CA ALA A 236 1.56 -20.13 -0.08
C ALA A 236 2.98 -20.35 0.47
N ASP A 237 3.82 -21.08 -0.26
CA ASP A 237 5.23 -21.35 0.06
C ASP A 237 6.18 -20.29 -0.53
N ASP A 238 5.64 -19.26 -1.21
CA ASP A 238 6.40 -18.24 -1.91
C ASP A 238 7.37 -18.80 -2.99
N SER A 239 7.11 -20.00 -3.51
CA SER A 239 7.92 -20.58 -4.60
C SER A 239 7.53 -20.06 -5.97
N LEU A 240 6.26 -19.68 -6.15
CA LEU A 240 5.72 -19.13 -7.39
C LEU A 240 5.23 -17.70 -7.17
N ALA A 241 5.32 -16.90 -8.22
CA ALA A 241 4.82 -15.53 -8.22
C ALA A 241 4.22 -15.19 -9.59
N ALA A 242 3.21 -14.32 -9.58
CA ALA A 242 2.60 -13.82 -10.80
C ALA A 242 2.22 -12.34 -10.67
N VAL A 243 2.34 -11.62 -11.78
CA VAL A 243 1.82 -10.27 -11.95
C VAL A 243 0.94 -10.26 -13.19
N PHE A 244 -0.27 -9.73 -13.06
CA PHE A 244 -1.20 -9.56 -14.17
C PHE A 244 -1.55 -8.07 -14.30
N LEU A 245 -1.39 -7.53 -15.50
CA LEU A 245 -1.75 -6.16 -15.84
C LEU A 245 -2.95 -6.19 -16.78
N PHE A 246 -4.13 -6.02 -16.20
CA PHE A 246 -5.38 -6.07 -16.95
C PHE A 246 -5.82 -4.70 -17.44
N VAL A 247 -6.49 -4.70 -18.59
CA VAL A 247 -7.24 -3.56 -19.12
C VAL A 247 -8.72 -3.92 -19.11
N ARG A 248 -9.56 -2.98 -18.67
CA ARG A 248 -11.01 -3.15 -18.66
C ARG A 248 -11.53 -3.22 -20.09
N GLN A 249 -12.41 -4.17 -20.31
CA GLN A 249 -13.16 -4.24 -21.55
C GLN A 249 -14.44 -3.41 -21.46
N PRO A 250 -14.91 -2.85 -22.59
CA PRO A 250 -16.14 -2.06 -22.65
C PRO A 250 -17.38 -2.79 -22.16
#